data_313ca6e0edb1f6468e541ba01d7c8a1b
#
_entry.id   313ca6e0edb1f6468e541ba01d7c8a1b
#
_cell.length_a   1.000
_cell.length_b   1.000
_cell.length_c   1.000
_cell.angle_alpha   90.00
_cell.angle_beta   90.00
_cell.angle_gamma   90.00
#
_symmetry.space_group_name_H-M   'P 1'
#
loop_
_entity.id
_entity.type
_entity.pdbx_description
1 polymer ?
#
loop_
_entity_poly.entity_id
_entity_poly.type
_entity_poly.pdbx_seq_one_letter_code
_entity_poly.pdbx_strand_id
1 'polypeptide(L)'
;SQKLAAAVDAMPAFPKSVQRILELTRDVNSTPKDLVEVIDKDPVVTVKVLKVVNSAYYSLPKQITSIGHAVVYLGFNTIKNLALSIAAIGMLPKSNDSGFDVQQYLLHSLATAAVAKQIAAKFADDADPMDCFIAGLLHDFGKVVFAQFMPQEFGRALTISKEHGASLHEVLQQTIGVDH
;
A
#
# COMPACT_ATOMS: atom_id res chain seq x y z
N SER A 1 2.81 -23.89 -3.96
CA SER A 1 2.87 -24.81 -5.02
C SER A 1 3.36 -24.18 -6.32
N GLN A 2 3.58 -24.97 -7.39
CA GLN A 2 4.21 -24.50 -8.65
C GLN A 2 3.49 -23.32 -9.31
N LYS A 3 2.16 -23.24 -9.27
CA LYS A 3 1.39 -22.11 -9.84
C LYS A 3 1.64 -20.80 -9.11
N LEU A 4 1.77 -20.83 -7.79
CA LEU A 4 2.08 -19.65 -6.99
C LEU A 4 3.51 -19.17 -7.29
N ALA A 5 4.49 -20.09 -7.37
CA ALA A 5 5.85 -19.74 -7.75
C ALA A 5 5.89 -19.07 -9.14
N ALA A 6 5.20 -19.64 -10.13
CA ALA A 6 5.09 -19.04 -11.46
C ALA A 6 4.38 -17.68 -11.45
N ALA A 7 3.35 -17.49 -10.62
CA ALA A 7 2.68 -16.20 -10.48
C ALA A 7 3.58 -15.16 -9.80
N VAL A 8 4.34 -15.55 -8.78
CA VAL A 8 5.33 -14.69 -8.12
C VAL A 8 6.45 -14.32 -9.09
N ASP A 9 6.95 -15.26 -9.88
CA ASP A 9 7.99 -15.01 -10.89
C ASP A 9 7.48 -14.09 -12.04
N ALA A 10 6.19 -14.16 -12.35
CA ALA A 10 5.55 -13.31 -13.36
C ALA A 10 5.15 -11.92 -12.82
N MET A 11 5.22 -11.71 -11.49
CA MET A 11 4.93 -10.39 -10.92
C MET A 11 5.94 -9.37 -11.42
N PRO A 12 5.50 -8.23 -11.99
CA PRO A 12 6.43 -7.15 -12.26
C PRO A 12 7.06 -6.74 -10.94
N ALA A 13 8.38 -6.62 -10.94
CA ALA A 13 9.09 -6.09 -9.78
C ALA A 13 8.44 -4.76 -9.37
N PHE A 14 8.31 -4.54 -8.07
CA PHE A 14 7.90 -3.22 -7.57
C PHE A 14 8.73 -2.13 -8.28
N PRO A 15 8.12 -0.97 -8.60
CA PRO A 15 8.88 0.14 -9.14
C PRO A 15 10.16 0.35 -8.31
N LYS A 16 11.29 0.60 -8.98
CA LYS A 16 12.59 0.73 -8.30
C LYS A 16 12.56 1.75 -7.15
N SER A 17 11.79 2.82 -7.32
CA SER A 17 11.55 3.82 -6.28
C SER A 17 10.93 3.21 -5.03
N VAL A 18 9.94 2.33 -5.18
CA VAL A 18 9.26 1.66 -4.06
C VAL A 18 10.19 0.70 -3.35
N GLN A 19 10.91 -0.14 -4.11
CA GLN A 19 11.91 -1.04 -3.53
C GLN A 19 12.93 -0.27 -2.69
N ARG A 20 13.43 0.85 -3.24
CA ARG A 20 14.41 1.67 -2.55
C ARG A 20 13.83 2.37 -1.32
N ILE A 21 12.58 2.84 -1.36
CA ILE A 21 11.91 3.40 -0.18
C ILE A 21 11.77 2.32 0.91
N LEU A 22 11.40 1.09 0.55
CA LEU A 22 11.31 -0.03 1.50
C LEU A 22 12.67 -0.38 2.11
N GLU A 23 13.75 -0.35 1.33
CA GLU A 23 15.12 -0.51 1.85
C GLU A 23 15.46 0.57 2.87
N LEU A 24 15.16 1.84 2.55
CA LEU A 24 15.38 2.96 3.47
C LEU A 24 14.60 2.83 4.79
N THR A 25 13.47 2.13 4.80
CA THR A 25 12.72 1.89 6.04
C THR A 25 13.42 0.91 6.99
N ARG A 26 14.28 0.06 6.46
CA ARG A 26 15.02 -0.98 7.21
C ARG A 26 16.40 -0.52 7.65
N ASP A 27 16.91 0.54 7.03
CA ASP A 27 18.24 1.07 7.31
C ASP A 27 18.15 2.19 8.36
N VAL A 28 18.66 1.91 9.57
CA VAL A 28 18.70 2.88 10.67
C VAL A 28 19.57 4.10 10.39
N ASN A 29 20.44 4.03 9.37
CA ASN A 29 21.30 5.14 8.95
C ASN A 29 20.66 5.97 7.81
N SER A 30 19.48 5.60 7.34
CA SER A 30 18.81 6.34 6.27
C SER A 30 18.47 7.77 6.68
N THR A 31 18.72 8.69 5.77
CA THR A 31 18.56 10.12 6.01
C THR A 31 17.38 10.69 5.22
N PRO A 32 16.83 11.84 5.63
CA PRO A 32 15.83 12.56 4.83
C PRO A 32 16.29 12.83 3.40
N LYS A 33 17.59 13.04 3.19
CA LYS A 33 18.17 13.29 1.87
C LYS A 33 18.07 12.08 0.95
N ASP A 34 18.27 10.88 1.48
CA ASP A 34 18.19 9.63 0.72
C ASP A 34 16.74 9.41 0.21
N LEU A 35 15.75 9.68 1.05
CA LEU A 35 14.33 9.61 0.65
C LEU A 35 13.99 10.62 -0.45
N VAL A 36 14.44 11.87 -0.30
CA VAL A 36 14.24 12.92 -1.30
C VAL A 36 14.84 12.49 -2.63
N GLU A 37 16.07 12.00 -2.64
CA GLU A 37 16.75 11.55 -3.86
C GLU A 37 16.01 10.41 -4.56
N VAL A 38 15.48 9.46 -3.81
CA VAL A 38 14.73 8.33 -4.36
C VAL A 38 13.40 8.79 -4.98
N ILE A 39 12.65 9.66 -4.28
CA ILE A 39 11.36 10.16 -4.78
C ILE A 39 11.56 11.07 -5.99
N ASP A 40 12.54 11.98 -5.98
CA ASP A 40 12.81 12.91 -7.08
C ASP A 40 13.23 12.21 -8.38
N LYS A 41 13.79 10.98 -8.29
CA LYS A 41 14.10 10.14 -9.46
C LYS A 41 12.86 9.51 -10.10
N ASP A 42 11.69 9.58 -9.45
CA ASP A 42 10.42 9.06 -9.98
C ASP A 42 9.40 10.21 -10.17
N PRO A 43 9.31 10.79 -11.38
CA PRO A 43 8.43 11.94 -11.62
C PRO A 43 6.96 11.66 -11.31
N VAL A 44 6.50 10.40 -11.48
CA VAL A 44 5.10 10.02 -11.22
C VAL A 44 4.82 10.04 -9.72
N VAL A 45 5.71 9.47 -8.91
CA VAL A 45 5.59 9.49 -7.45
C VAL A 45 5.74 10.92 -6.94
N THR A 46 6.71 11.68 -7.42
CA THR A 46 6.93 13.09 -7.06
C THR A 46 5.67 13.94 -7.24
N VAL A 47 5.07 13.91 -8.44
CA VAL A 47 3.86 14.70 -8.73
C VAL A 47 2.70 14.29 -7.84
N LYS A 48 2.49 12.99 -7.63
CA LYS A 48 1.41 12.50 -6.78
C LYS A 48 1.62 12.85 -5.30
N VAL A 49 2.84 12.71 -4.78
CA VAL A 49 3.20 13.13 -3.40
C VAL A 49 2.92 14.61 -3.22
N LEU A 50 3.44 15.46 -4.10
CA LEU A 50 3.22 16.91 -4.01
C LEU A 50 1.74 17.30 -4.13
N LYS A 51 0.97 16.61 -4.96
CA LYS A 51 -0.49 16.82 -5.06
C LYS A 51 -1.21 16.51 -3.73
N VAL A 52 -0.84 15.42 -3.07
CA VAL A 52 -1.44 15.05 -1.77
C VAL A 52 -0.99 16.01 -0.67
N VAL A 53 0.29 16.35 -0.62
CA VAL A 53 0.86 17.31 0.35
C VAL A 53 0.16 18.66 0.25
N ASN A 54 -0.13 19.14 -0.96
CA ASN A 54 -0.82 20.41 -1.20
C ASN A 54 -2.35 20.32 -1.14
N SER A 55 -2.90 19.17 -0.75
CA SER A 55 -4.35 19.04 -0.59
C SER A 55 -4.87 19.78 0.64
N ALA A 56 -6.17 20.03 0.68
CA ALA A 56 -6.84 20.63 1.84
C ALA A 56 -6.64 19.85 3.16
N TYR A 57 -6.29 18.56 3.08
CA TYR A 57 -6.03 17.73 4.25
C TYR A 57 -4.88 18.28 5.11
N TYR A 58 -3.78 18.75 4.49
CA TYR A 58 -2.63 19.29 5.22
C TYR A 58 -2.76 20.78 5.49
N SER A 59 -3.67 21.50 4.80
CA SER A 59 -3.97 22.93 5.01
C SER A 59 -2.74 23.82 5.15
N LEU A 60 -1.71 23.56 4.30
CA LEU A 60 -0.46 24.31 4.37
C LEU A 60 -0.64 25.76 3.94
N PRO A 61 -0.01 26.73 4.63
CA PRO A 61 -0.19 28.16 4.35
C PRO A 61 0.44 28.59 3.01
N LYS A 62 1.37 27.79 2.48
CA LYS A 62 2.03 28.00 1.19
C LYS A 62 2.15 26.68 0.45
N GLN A 63 2.08 26.75 -0.87
CA GLN A 63 2.27 25.60 -1.73
C GLN A 63 3.70 25.05 -1.63
N ILE A 64 3.80 23.74 -1.41
CA ILE A 64 5.06 22.98 -1.41
C ILE A 64 5.37 22.57 -2.85
N THR A 65 6.54 22.93 -3.34
CA THR A 65 6.95 22.68 -4.72
C THR A 65 8.08 21.65 -4.88
N SER A 66 8.62 21.16 -3.76
CA SER A 66 9.68 20.14 -3.78
C SER A 66 9.50 19.09 -2.68
N ILE A 67 9.99 17.88 -2.91
CA ILE A 67 9.99 16.81 -1.91
C ILE A 67 10.83 17.18 -0.68
N GLY A 68 11.96 17.85 -0.89
CA GLY A 68 12.79 18.35 0.22
C GLY A 68 12.00 19.27 1.16
N HIS A 69 11.23 20.21 0.64
CA HIS A 69 10.37 21.05 1.47
C HIS A 69 9.25 20.23 2.13
N ALA A 70 8.66 19.27 1.42
CA ALA A 70 7.64 18.39 2.01
C ALA A 70 8.20 17.62 3.21
N VAL A 71 9.40 17.09 3.11
CA VAL A 71 10.08 16.37 4.21
C VAL A 71 10.36 17.29 5.40
N VAL A 72 10.77 18.54 5.16
CA VAL A 72 11.00 19.52 6.24
C VAL A 72 9.69 19.86 6.97
N TYR A 73 8.58 20.03 6.25
CA TYR A 73 7.29 20.42 6.83
C TYR A 73 6.54 19.27 7.51
N LEU A 74 6.52 18.10 6.89
CA LEU A 74 5.70 16.97 7.31
C LEU A 74 6.50 15.83 7.95
N GLY A 75 7.82 15.90 7.87
CA GLY A 75 8.72 14.89 8.41
C GLY A 75 8.97 13.72 7.44
N PHE A 76 10.09 13.03 7.71
CA PHE A 76 10.56 11.87 6.94
C PHE A 76 9.49 10.76 6.85
N ASN A 77 8.95 10.33 8.00
CA ASN A 77 8.00 9.22 8.06
C ASN A 77 6.71 9.51 7.29
N THR A 78 6.19 10.73 7.39
CA THR A 78 4.98 11.11 6.66
C THR A 78 5.18 11.01 5.15
N ILE A 79 6.27 11.54 4.63
CA ILE A 79 6.55 11.51 3.18
C ILE A 79 6.88 10.10 2.70
N LYS A 80 7.66 9.33 3.47
CA LYS A 80 7.94 7.91 3.23
C LYS A 80 6.63 7.12 3.07
N ASN A 81 5.75 7.24 4.06
CA ASN A 81 4.49 6.52 4.12
C ASN A 81 3.52 6.95 3.01
N LEU A 82 3.51 8.24 2.68
CA LEU A 82 2.72 8.76 1.57
C LEU A 82 3.18 8.18 0.22
N ALA A 83 4.48 8.12 -0.01
CA ALA A 83 5.04 7.54 -1.23
C ALA A 83 4.73 6.02 -1.34
N LEU A 84 4.84 5.27 -0.26
CA LEU A 84 4.45 3.85 -0.22
C LEU A 84 2.95 3.65 -0.49
N SER A 85 2.08 4.49 0.10
CA SER A 85 0.63 4.43 -0.15
C SER A 85 0.29 4.69 -1.62
N ILE A 86 0.91 5.72 -2.21
CA ILE A 86 0.72 6.06 -3.63
C ILE A 86 1.15 4.91 -4.53
N ALA A 87 2.25 4.25 -4.20
CA ALA A 87 2.74 3.11 -4.95
C ALA A 87 1.78 1.91 -4.85
N ALA A 88 1.32 1.58 -3.66
CA ALA A 88 0.36 0.49 -3.44
C ALA A 88 -0.95 0.72 -4.20
N ILE A 89 -1.51 1.93 -4.13
CA ILE A 89 -2.71 2.31 -4.90
C ILE A 89 -2.45 2.22 -6.41
N GLY A 90 -1.24 2.54 -6.86
CA GLY A 90 -0.85 2.44 -8.27
C GLY A 90 -0.78 1.01 -8.80
N MET A 91 -0.74 0.01 -7.92
CA MET A 91 -0.75 -1.41 -8.27
C MET A 91 -2.15 -2.03 -8.33
N LEU A 92 -3.21 -1.27 -8.04
CA LEU A 92 -4.57 -1.79 -8.13
C LEU A 92 -4.89 -2.26 -9.55
N PRO A 93 -5.58 -3.41 -9.72
CA PRO A 93 -5.91 -3.95 -11.02
C PRO A 93 -6.76 -2.96 -11.83
N LYS A 94 -6.40 -2.79 -13.10
CA LYS A 94 -7.12 -1.91 -14.04
C LYS A 94 -8.31 -2.62 -14.70
N SER A 95 -8.30 -3.96 -14.72
CA SER A 95 -9.38 -4.82 -15.18
C SER A 95 -9.97 -5.61 -14.01
N ASN A 96 -11.24 -5.98 -14.11
CA ASN A 96 -11.93 -6.73 -13.05
C ASN A 96 -12.26 -8.17 -13.52
N ASP A 97 -11.27 -8.88 -14.04
CA ASP A 97 -11.44 -10.24 -14.54
C ASP A 97 -11.70 -11.26 -13.42
N SER A 98 -11.35 -10.92 -12.18
CA SER A 98 -11.58 -11.75 -11.00
C SER A 98 -12.91 -11.48 -10.29
N GLY A 99 -13.66 -10.43 -10.66
CA GLY A 99 -14.83 -9.96 -9.89
C GLY A 99 -14.44 -9.29 -8.55
N PHE A 100 -13.18 -8.89 -8.38
CA PHE A 100 -12.69 -8.21 -7.18
C PHE A 100 -13.21 -6.79 -7.08
N ASP A 101 -13.96 -6.48 -6.02
CA ASP A 101 -14.49 -5.13 -5.79
C ASP A 101 -13.39 -4.20 -5.24
N VAL A 102 -12.73 -3.49 -6.16
CA VAL A 102 -11.66 -2.53 -5.84
C VAL A 102 -12.15 -1.38 -4.97
N GLN A 103 -13.41 -0.93 -5.13
CA GLN A 103 -13.95 0.17 -4.33
C GLN A 103 -14.18 -0.27 -2.88
N GLN A 104 -14.79 -1.42 -2.69
CA GLN A 104 -15.00 -1.99 -1.36
C GLN A 104 -13.67 -2.30 -0.67
N TYR A 105 -12.69 -2.85 -1.40
CA TYR A 105 -11.34 -3.06 -0.88
C TYR A 105 -10.70 -1.77 -0.40
N LEU A 106 -10.72 -0.70 -1.22
CA LEU A 106 -10.15 0.59 -0.84
C LEU A 106 -10.84 1.20 0.38
N LEU A 107 -12.16 1.14 0.43
CA LEU A 107 -12.94 1.65 1.57
C LEU A 107 -12.57 0.89 2.86
N HIS A 108 -12.50 -0.43 2.80
CA HIS A 108 -12.08 -1.27 3.92
C HIS A 108 -10.66 -0.93 4.38
N SER A 109 -9.71 -0.90 3.45
CA SER A 109 -8.30 -0.61 3.76
C SER A 109 -8.10 0.78 4.36
N LEU A 110 -8.79 1.80 3.83
CA LEU A 110 -8.74 3.17 4.36
C LEU A 110 -9.38 3.27 5.75
N ALA A 111 -10.52 2.60 5.96
CA ALA A 111 -11.17 2.57 7.28
C ALA A 111 -10.28 1.89 8.32
N THR A 112 -9.70 0.72 7.99
CA THR A 112 -8.77 0.00 8.86
C THR A 112 -7.54 0.85 9.18
N ALA A 113 -6.96 1.52 8.18
CA ALA A 113 -5.82 2.42 8.35
C ALA A 113 -6.14 3.59 9.30
N ALA A 114 -7.31 4.23 9.12
CA ALA A 114 -7.73 5.34 9.96
C ALA A 114 -7.95 4.92 11.42
N VAL A 115 -8.58 3.76 11.64
CA VAL A 115 -8.79 3.19 12.98
C VAL A 115 -7.45 2.81 13.61
N ALA A 116 -6.56 2.12 12.88
CA ALA A 116 -5.23 1.74 13.37
C ALA A 116 -4.43 2.96 13.81
N LYS A 117 -4.43 4.05 13.00
CA LYS A 117 -3.80 5.33 13.35
C LYS A 117 -4.36 5.92 14.65
N GLN A 118 -5.69 5.94 14.80
CA GLN A 118 -6.32 6.52 15.99
C GLN A 118 -6.04 5.71 17.25
N ILE A 119 -6.06 4.37 17.13
CA ILE A 119 -5.73 3.48 18.25
C ILE A 119 -4.27 3.69 18.66
N ALA A 120 -3.34 3.69 17.71
CA ALA A 120 -1.92 3.91 17.98
C ALA A 120 -1.68 5.27 18.65
N ALA A 121 -2.26 6.34 18.13
CA ALA A 121 -2.12 7.68 18.70
C ALA A 121 -2.66 7.81 20.13
N LYS A 122 -3.58 6.93 20.54
CA LYS A 122 -4.24 7.02 21.84
C LYS A 122 -3.71 6.02 22.86
N PHE A 123 -3.21 4.87 22.42
CA PHE A 123 -2.93 3.73 23.31
C PHE A 123 -1.54 3.10 23.11
N ALA A 124 -0.76 3.55 22.13
CA ALA A 124 0.56 2.97 21.84
C ALA A 124 1.64 4.05 21.98
N ASP A 125 2.42 3.97 23.06
CA ASP A 125 3.50 4.94 23.31
C ASP A 125 4.72 4.68 22.40
N ASP A 126 4.93 3.45 21.96
CA ASP A 126 6.12 3.01 21.21
C ASP A 126 5.89 2.87 19.69
N ALA A 127 4.68 3.16 19.18
CA ALA A 127 4.35 3.01 17.77
C ALA A 127 4.05 4.35 17.09
N ASP A 128 4.66 4.59 15.93
CA ASP A 128 4.32 5.74 15.09
C ASP A 128 2.89 5.54 14.51
N PRO A 129 1.93 6.43 14.81
CA PRO A 129 0.57 6.32 14.28
C PRO A 129 0.50 6.28 12.74
N MET A 130 1.48 6.89 12.05
CA MET A 130 1.53 6.83 10.58
C MET A 130 2.01 5.47 10.07
N ASP A 131 2.92 4.81 10.76
CA ASP A 131 3.32 3.44 10.43
C ASP A 131 2.14 2.47 10.64
N CYS A 132 1.36 2.66 11.72
CA CYS A 132 0.12 1.91 11.94
C CYS A 132 -0.94 2.19 10.86
N PHE A 133 -1.05 3.42 10.37
CA PHE A 133 -1.90 3.74 9.22
C PHE A 133 -1.49 2.95 7.99
N ILE A 134 -0.20 2.91 7.67
CA ILE A 134 0.31 2.18 6.50
C ILE A 134 0.11 0.67 6.67
N ALA A 135 0.38 0.13 7.84
CA ALA A 135 0.11 -1.28 8.14
C ALA A 135 -1.37 -1.62 7.89
N GLY A 136 -2.28 -0.78 8.40
CA GLY A 136 -3.72 -0.94 8.17
C GLY A 136 -4.13 -0.75 6.70
N LEU A 137 -3.46 0.12 5.94
CA LEU A 137 -3.73 0.30 4.51
C LEU A 137 -3.30 -0.92 3.67
N LEU A 138 -2.22 -1.56 4.06
CA LEU A 138 -1.58 -2.63 3.30
C LEU A 138 -1.90 -4.04 3.81
N HIS A 139 -2.61 -4.20 4.92
CA HIS A 139 -2.83 -5.50 5.56
C HIS A 139 -3.42 -6.56 4.63
N ASP A 140 -4.27 -6.15 3.72
CA ASP A 140 -5.00 -6.99 2.76
C ASP A 140 -4.40 -6.92 1.33
N PHE A 141 -3.20 -6.38 1.16
CA PHE A 141 -2.61 -6.14 -0.15
C PHE A 141 -2.44 -7.42 -0.99
N GLY A 142 -2.34 -8.57 -0.35
CA GLY A 142 -2.34 -9.88 -1.01
C GLY A 142 -3.56 -10.10 -1.91
N LYS A 143 -4.73 -9.55 -1.56
CA LYS A 143 -5.94 -9.61 -2.41
C LYS A 143 -5.73 -8.91 -3.76
N VAL A 144 -5.03 -7.79 -3.77
CA VAL A 144 -4.65 -7.06 -5.00
C VAL A 144 -3.73 -7.91 -5.87
N VAL A 145 -2.75 -8.56 -5.23
CA VAL A 145 -1.81 -9.48 -5.91
C VAL A 145 -2.57 -10.63 -6.57
N PHE A 146 -3.46 -11.29 -5.84
CA PHE A 146 -4.28 -12.38 -6.42
C PHE A 146 -5.19 -11.88 -7.53
N ALA A 147 -5.88 -10.76 -7.36
CA ALA A 147 -6.76 -10.20 -8.38
C ALA A 147 -6.03 -9.88 -9.68
N GLN A 148 -4.78 -9.45 -9.59
CA GLN A 148 -3.98 -9.04 -10.74
C GLN A 148 -3.24 -10.20 -11.42
N PHE A 149 -2.70 -11.15 -10.64
CA PHE A 149 -1.79 -12.19 -11.17
C PHE A 149 -2.41 -13.59 -11.19
N MET A 150 -3.49 -13.80 -10.45
CA MET A 150 -4.23 -15.07 -10.38
C MET A 150 -5.76 -14.82 -10.47
N PRO A 151 -6.25 -14.05 -11.46
CA PRO A 151 -7.63 -13.57 -11.48
C PRO A 151 -8.66 -14.71 -11.51
N GLN A 152 -8.36 -15.82 -12.19
CA GLN A 152 -9.29 -16.95 -12.30
C GLN A 152 -9.40 -17.73 -10.99
N GLU A 153 -8.27 -18.07 -10.37
CA GLU A 153 -8.23 -18.77 -9.09
C GLU A 153 -8.85 -17.92 -7.99
N PHE A 154 -8.51 -16.63 -7.96
CA PHE A 154 -9.05 -15.69 -6.98
C PHE A 154 -10.56 -15.47 -7.17
N GLY A 155 -11.01 -15.32 -8.42
CA GLY A 155 -12.44 -15.20 -8.73
C GLY A 155 -13.26 -16.42 -8.28
N ARG A 156 -12.71 -17.63 -8.47
CA ARG A 156 -13.34 -18.86 -7.94
C ARG A 156 -13.41 -18.85 -6.42
N ALA A 157 -12.32 -18.45 -5.75
CA ALA A 157 -12.29 -18.35 -4.29
C ALA A 157 -13.31 -17.34 -3.76
N LEU A 158 -13.47 -16.18 -4.41
CA LEU A 158 -14.47 -15.18 -4.08
C LEU A 158 -15.91 -15.74 -4.22
N THR A 159 -16.16 -16.47 -5.31
CA THR A 159 -17.46 -17.11 -5.56
C THR A 159 -17.79 -18.14 -4.48
N ILE A 160 -16.87 -19.07 -4.19
CA ILE A 160 -17.04 -20.10 -3.17
C ILE A 160 -17.28 -19.47 -1.79
N SER A 161 -16.47 -18.47 -1.42
CA SER A 161 -16.61 -17.75 -0.15
C SER A 161 -18.02 -17.13 -0.03
N LYS A 162 -18.51 -16.48 -1.09
CA LYS A 162 -19.81 -15.83 -1.11
C LYS A 162 -20.98 -16.82 -1.07
N GLU A 163 -20.91 -17.90 -1.86
CA GLU A 163 -22.00 -18.89 -1.96
C GLU A 163 -22.15 -19.73 -0.69
N HIS A 164 -21.05 -20.06 -0.03
CA HIS A 164 -21.05 -20.94 1.14
C HIS A 164 -20.95 -20.18 2.46
N GLY A 165 -20.81 -18.84 2.44
CA GLY A 165 -20.57 -18.05 3.65
C GLY A 165 -19.26 -18.39 4.36
N ALA A 166 -18.32 -19.01 3.63
CA ALA A 166 -17.03 -19.42 4.16
C ALA A 166 -16.03 -18.25 4.21
N SER A 167 -15.11 -18.27 5.15
CA SER A 167 -14.03 -17.29 5.21
C SER A 167 -13.17 -17.33 3.94
N LEU A 168 -12.94 -16.17 3.32
CA LEU A 168 -12.08 -16.08 2.12
C LEU A 168 -10.67 -16.61 2.43
N HIS A 169 -10.15 -16.38 3.63
CA HIS A 169 -8.88 -16.93 4.10
C HIS A 169 -8.85 -18.48 3.98
N GLU A 170 -9.86 -19.17 4.53
CA GLU A 170 -9.93 -20.63 4.47
C GLU A 170 -10.04 -21.13 3.05
N VAL A 171 -10.87 -20.47 2.22
CA VAL A 171 -11.05 -20.84 0.80
C VAL A 171 -9.74 -20.64 0.03
N LEU A 172 -9.00 -19.57 0.25
CA LEU A 172 -7.71 -19.32 -0.40
C LEU A 172 -6.66 -20.36 0.01
N GLN A 173 -6.60 -20.71 1.29
CA GLN A 173 -5.73 -21.78 1.77
C GLN A 173 -6.02 -23.12 1.10
N GLN A 174 -7.30 -23.47 0.90
CA GLN A 174 -7.70 -24.70 0.26
C GLN A 174 -7.50 -24.70 -1.26
N THR A 175 -7.72 -23.58 -1.92
CA THR A 175 -7.70 -23.49 -3.40
C THR A 175 -6.33 -23.13 -3.96
N ILE A 176 -5.60 -22.23 -3.30
CA ILE A 176 -4.30 -21.70 -3.75
C ILE A 176 -3.15 -22.20 -2.87
N GLY A 177 -3.43 -22.55 -1.62
CA GLY A 177 -2.46 -23.04 -0.64
C GLY A 177 -1.72 -21.94 0.11
N VAL A 178 -2.22 -20.70 0.03
CA VAL A 178 -1.68 -19.50 0.73
C VAL A 178 -2.80 -18.55 1.08
N ASP A 179 -2.51 -17.64 2.00
CA ASP A 179 -3.38 -16.56 2.46
C ASP A 179 -3.03 -15.21 1.80
N HIS A 180 -3.94 -14.26 1.95
CA HIS A 180 -3.80 -12.87 1.45
C HIS A 180 -3.13 -11.93 2.43
#